data_63c93a561148f79bdb7e563b28d27635
#
_entry.id   63c93a561148f79bdb7e563b28d27635
#
_cell.length_a   1.000
_cell.length_b   1.000
_cell.length_c   1.000
_cell.angle_alpha   90.00
_cell.angle_beta   90.00
_cell.angle_gamma   90.00
#
_symmetry.space_group_name_H-M   'P 1'
#
loop_
_entity.id
_entity.type
_entity.pdbx_description
1 polymer ?
#
loop_
_entity_poly.entity_id
_entity_poly.type
_entity_poly.pdbx_seq_one_letter_code
_entity_poly.pdbx_strand_id
1 'polypeptide(L)'
;VDHPGVDGITFTGSYRVGMEIYAKVAGGRRPRPVITEMGGKNPTIVARSADLDLAAEGVARAAFGLSGQKCSACSRVYVHADVKEAFAAKLAAQAGKVQIGDPTQQEYWMGPVINRRAYEAYRAHVAELRTQGNILTGGATLDPRGFYVAPTVVADLPENHPLWKQELFLPIVLVTSFTDFDEALAKANDVDFGLTAGCYSEDPGEVAKFLDTIEAGVIYVNRHTSATTGAWPGYQPFGGWKGSSNTNKGAGGAYYLQQYMREQSQTIVRQGRGWEEDEERGELSE
;
A
#
# COMPACT_ATOMS: atom_id res chain seq x y z
N VAL A 1 -7.63 -16.91 -17.68
CA VAL A 1 -8.68 -15.90 -17.88
C VAL A 1 -9.79 -16.42 -18.79
N ASP A 2 -9.45 -17.08 -19.92
CA ASP A 2 -10.41 -17.40 -20.99
C ASP A 2 -11.18 -18.71 -20.80
N HIS A 3 -10.84 -19.54 -19.82
CA HIS A 3 -11.48 -20.82 -19.63
C HIS A 3 -12.98 -20.66 -19.32
N PRO A 4 -13.89 -21.37 -20.03
CA PRO A 4 -15.34 -21.17 -19.88
C PRO A 4 -15.90 -21.57 -18.51
N GLY A 5 -15.23 -22.45 -17.80
CA GLY A 5 -15.59 -22.89 -16.44
C GLY A 5 -15.10 -21.96 -15.33
N VAL A 6 -14.49 -20.80 -15.64
CA VAL A 6 -14.10 -19.80 -14.63
C VAL A 6 -15.21 -18.78 -14.48
N ASP A 7 -15.84 -18.72 -13.31
CA ASP A 7 -16.97 -17.82 -13.02
C ASP A 7 -16.55 -16.44 -12.48
N GLY A 8 -15.34 -16.28 -11.99
CA GLY A 8 -14.78 -15.02 -11.51
C GLY A 8 -13.28 -15.13 -11.37
N ILE A 9 -12.61 -13.98 -11.20
CA ILE A 9 -11.15 -13.91 -11.03
C ILE A 9 -10.83 -13.03 -9.84
N THR A 10 -10.00 -13.54 -8.94
CA THR A 10 -9.35 -12.75 -7.90
C THR A 10 -7.86 -12.70 -8.22
N PHE A 11 -7.31 -11.50 -8.25
CA PHE A 11 -5.93 -11.25 -8.63
C PHE A 11 -5.27 -10.30 -7.64
N THR A 12 -4.06 -10.62 -7.24
CA THR A 12 -3.15 -9.69 -6.55
C THR A 12 -1.86 -9.59 -7.34
N GLY A 13 -1.44 -8.37 -7.70
CA GLY A 13 -0.21 -8.15 -8.46
C GLY A 13 -0.08 -6.73 -8.98
N SER A 14 0.67 -6.56 -10.09
CA SER A 14 0.91 -5.22 -10.64
C SER A 14 -0.36 -4.62 -11.26
N TYR A 15 -0.47 -3.28 -11.18
CA TYR A 15 -1.55 -2.50 -11.82
C TYR A 15 -1.74 -2.87 -13.29
N ARG A 16 -0.65 -2.95 -14.06
CA ARG A 16 -0.69 -3.30 -15.49
C ARG A 16 -1.38 -4.64 -15.74
N VAL A 17 -0.98 -5.69 -15.01
CA VAL A 17 -1.55 -7.03 -15.20
C VAL A 17 -2.99 -7.10 -14.70
N GLY A 18 -3.30 -6.44 -13.58
CA GLY A 18 -4.67 -6.36 -13.06
C GLY A 18 -5.62 -5.70 -14.06
N MET A 19 -5.19 -4.60 -14.68
CA MET A 19 -5.99 -3.90 -15.70
C MET A 19 -6.11 -4.69 -17.00
N GLU A 20 -5.08 -5.42 -17.42
CA GLU A 20 -5.16 -6.34 -18.56
C GLU A 20 -6.20 -7.45 -18.32
N ILE A 21 -6.22 -8.03 -17.11
CA ILE A 21 -7.23 -9.04 -16.75
C ILE A 21 -8.63 -8.42 -16.73
N TYR A 22 -8.76 -7.25 -16.09
CA TYR A 22 -10.05 -6.55 -15.98
C TYR A 22 -10.63 -6.21 -17.36
N ALA A 23 -9.84 -5.60 -18.23
CA ALA A 23 -10.25 -5.26 -19.59
C ALA A 23 -10.62 -6.50 -20.42
N LYS A 24 -9.84 -7.59 -20.28
CA LYS A 24 -10.09 -8.83 -20.99
C LYS A 24 -11.41 -9.48 -20.57
N VAL A 25 -11.71 -9.48 -19.27
CA VAL A 25 -12.97 -10.04 -18.75
C VAL A 25 -14.17 -9.16 -19.13
N ALA A 26 -14.02 -7.83 -19.08
CA ALA A 26 -15.05 -6.88 -19.46
C ALA A 26 -15.44 -7.01 -20.95
N GLY A 27 -14.47 -7.28 -21.83
CA GLY A 27 -14.69 -7.54 -23.25
C GLY A 27 -15.19 -8.96 -23.58
N GLY A 28 -15.39 -9.81 -22.58
CA GLY A 28 -15.80 -11.20 -22.76
C GLY A 28 -17.30 -11.37 -23.11
N ARG A 29 -17.68 -12.59 -23.54
CA ARG A 29 -19.05 -12.91 -23.94
C ARG A 29 -20.10 -12.69 -22.83
N ARG A 30 -19.72 -12.89 -21.55
CA ARG A 30 -20.59 -12.70 -20.38
C ARG A 30 -19.85 -11.94 -19.28
N PRO A 31 -20.50 -11.03 -18.56
CA PRO A 31 -19.91 -10.41 -17.38
C PRO A 31 -19.51 -11.45 -16.34
N ARG A 32 -18.35 -11.28 -15.74
CA ARG A 32 -17.85 -12.08 -14.63
C ARG A 32 -17.22 -11.16 -13.58
N PRO A 33 -17.32 -11.46 -12.28
CA PRO A 33 -16.64 -10.70 -11.25
C PRO A 33 -15.12 -10.75 -11.46
N VAL A 34 -14.49 -9.60 -11.32
CA VAL A 34 -13.02 -9.48 -11.24
C VAL A 34 -12.70 -8.64 -10.02
N ILE A 35 -11.92 -9.21 -9.11
CA ILE A 35 -11.45 -8.54 -7.91
C ILE A 35 -9.94 -8.41 -8.06
N THR A 36 -9.45 -7.17 -8.13
CA THR A 36 -8.02 -6.90 -8.28
C THR A 36 -7.50 -6.09 -7.11
N GLU A 37 -6.47 -6.60 -6.46
CA GLU A 37 -5.64 -5.89 -5.49
C GLU A 37 -4.28 -5.63 -6.15
N MET A 38 -3.92 -4.35 -6.29
CA MET A 38 -2.80 -3.95 -7.12
C MET A 38 -1.76 -3.15 -6.33
N GLY A 39 -0.95 -2.38 -7.01
CA GLY A 39 0.16 -1.66 -6.44
C GLY A 39 -0.21 -0.47 -5.55
N GLY A 40 0.81 0.20 -5.05
CA GLY A 40 0.71 1.40 -4.25
C GLY A 40 1.90 2.34 -4.45
N LYS A 41 1.68 3.62 -4.19
CA LYS A 41 2.73 4.64 -4.09
C LYS A 41 2.56 5.39 -2.78
N ASN A 42 2.76 4.66 -1.70
CA ASN A 42 2.27 4.99 -0.37
C ASN A 42 3.05 6.15 0.27
N PRO A 43 2.36 7.22 0.70
CA PRO A 43 2.97 8.35 1.36
C PRO A 43 3.05 8.14 2.88
N THR A 44 3.99 8.84 3.49
CA THR A 44 3.99 9.14 4.93
C THR A 44 4.20 10.63 5.12
N ILE A 45 3.40 11.26 5.98
CA ILE A 45 3.53 12.66 6.37
C ILE A 45 4.16 12.71 7.76
N VAL A 46 5.21 13.50 7.93
CA VAL A 46 5.89 13.75 9.21
C VAL A 46 5.72 15.23 9.53
N ALA A 47 4.86 15.52 10.48
CA ALA A 47 4.53 16.86 10.91
C ALA A 47 5.66 17.48 11.75
N ARG A 48 5.58 18.79 11.98
CA ARG A 48 6.52 19.52 12.84
C ARG A 48 6.53 19.01 14.28
N SER A 49 5.36 18.59 14.78
CA SER A 49 5.15 18.10 16.14
C SER A 49 5.54 16.63 16.35
N ALA A 50 5.90 15.91 15.29
CA ALA A 50 6.14 14.48 15.34
C ALA A 50 7.32 14.09 16.24
N ASP A 51 7.20 12.94 16.94
CA ASP A 51 8.35 12.25 17.47
C ASP A 51 9.19 11.69 16.30
N LEU A 52 10.33 12.31 16.06
CA LEU A 52 11.18 11.99 14.92
C LEU A 52 11.89 10.64 15.03
N ASP A 53 12.15 10.13 16.22
CA ASP A 53 12.75 8.80 16.42
C ASP A 53 11.74 7.71 16.09
N LEU A 54 10.54 7.85 16.60
CA LEU A 54 9.40 6.98 16.30
C LEU A 54 9.07 7.01 14.80
N ALA A 55 8.99 8.20 14.21
CA ALA A 55 8.70 8.38 12.79
C ALA A 55 9.79 7.75 11.90
N ALA A 56 11.07 7.95 12.21
CA ALA A 56 12.17 7.40 11.42
C ALA A 56 12.22 5.87 11.50
N GLU A 57 12.00 5.27 12.68
CA GLU A 57 11.87 3.81 12.81
C GLU A 57 10.68 3.28 12.02
N GLY A 58 9.51 3.89 12.17
CA GLY A 58 8.30 3.48 11.48
C GLY A 58 8.42 3.55 9.97
N VAL A 59 8.97 4.64 9.43
CA VAL A 59 9.22 4.80 8.00
C VAL A 59 10.25 3.78 7.49
N ALA A 60 11.35 3.56 8.20
CA ALA A 60 12.35 2.56 7.80
C ALA A 60 11.74 1.15 7.72
N ARG A 61 10.95 0.75 8.70
CA ARG A 61 10.23 -0.54 8.70
C ARG A 61 9.21 -0.62 7.57
N ALA A 62 8.47 0.46 7.33
CA ALA A 62 7.50 0.54 6.26
C ALA A 62 8.13 0.46 4.87
N ALA A 63 9.27 1.15 4.65
CA ALA A 63 9.92 1.26 3.36
C ALA A 63 10.75 0.01 2.99
N PHE A 64 11.45 -0.59 3.97
CA PHE A 64 12.49 -1.58 3.67
C PHE A 64 12.12 -3.02 4.01
N GLY A 65 11.05 -3.26 4.77
CA GLY A 65 10.55 -4.63 5.01
C GLY A 65 10.30 -5.38 3.71
N LEU A 66 10.72 -6.65 3.62
CA LEU A 66 10.70 -7.46 2.40
C LEU A 66 11.40 -6.78 1.21
N SER A 67 12.48 -6.05 1.47
CA SER A 67 13.25 -5.30 0.45
C SER A 67 12.38 -4.29 -0.32
N GLY A 68 11.41 -3.66 0.37
CA GLY A 68 10.47 -2.73 -0.25
C GLY A 68 9.48 -3.35 -1.24
N GLN A 69 9.48 -4.70 -1.36
CA GLN A 69 8.66 -5.43 -2.33
C GLN A 69 7.31 -5.79 -1.74
N LYS A 70 6.60 -4.77 -1.27
CA LYS A 70 5.22 -4.85 -0.77
C LYS A 70 4.37 -3.78 -1.44
N CYS A 71 3.14 -4.12 -1.80
CA CYS A 71 2.16 -3.14 -2.27
C CYS A 71 1.93 -2.01 -1.26
N SER A 72 2.09 -2.30 0.03
CA SER A 72 1.92 -1.36 1.14
C SER A 72 3.22 -0.65 1.59
N ALA A 73 4.37 -0.88 0.93
CA ALA A 73 5.62 -0.26 1.34
C ALA A 73 5.57 1.27 1.22
N CYS A 74 6.05 1.98 2.25
CA CYS A 74 6.24 3.43 2.18
C CYS A 74 7.31 3.75 1.13
N SER A 75 7.03 4.65 0.22
CA SER A 75 7.96 5.03 -0.85
C SER A 75 8.13 6.53 -1.02
N ARG A 76 7.27 7.34 -0.36
CA ARG A 76 7.31 8.82 -0.37
C ARG A 76 7.14 9.33 1.05
N VAL A 77 7.98 10.26 1.47
CA VAL A 77 7.87 10.90 2.78
C VAL A 77 7.84 12.41 2.60
N TYR A 78 6.79 13.03 3.09
CA TYR A 78 6.63 14.47 3.17
C TYR A 78 6.90 14.91 4.60
N VAL A 79 7.90 15.75 4.81
CA VAL A 79 8.38 16.16 6.14
C VAL A 79 8.25 17.67 6.29
N HIS A 80 7.74 18.13 7.44
CA HIS A 80 7.71 19.58 7.69
C HIS A 80 9.12 20.16 7.60
N ALA A 81 9.27 21.32 6.93
CA ALA A 81 10.55 21.93 6.60
C ALA A 81 11.46 22.14 7.83
N ASP A 82 10.88 22.54 8.97
CA ASP A 82 11.64 22.81 10.21
C ASP A 82 12.31 21.56 10.80
N VAL A 83 11.82 20.37 10.47
CA VAL A 83 12.33 19.10 11.04
C VAL A 83 12.91 18.16 9.97
N LYS A 84 12.90 18.54 8.70
CA LYS A 84 13.33 17.70 7.57
C LYS A 84 14.75 17.15 7.75
N GLU A 85 15.71 18.01 8.06
CA GLU A 85 17.12 17.60 8.15
C GLU A 85 17.34 16.62 9.32
N ALA A 86 16.73 16.91 10.48
CA ALA A 86 16.80 16.02 11.63
C ALA A 86 16.16 14.68 11.37
N PHE A 87 14.97 14.65 10.75
CA PHE A 87 14.28 13.42 10.35
C PHE A 87 15.09 12.63 9.32
N ALA A 88 15.57 13.29 8.27
CA ALA A 88 16.33 12.65 7.18
C ALA A 88 17.61 11.98 7.72
N ALA A 89 18.33 12.63 8.63
CA ALA A 89 19.49 12.04 9.29
C ALA A 89 19.12 10.81 10.13
N LYS A 90 18.01 10.85 10.88
CA LYS A 90 17.52 9.73 11.66
C LYS A 90 17.07 8.56 10.76
N LEU A 91 16.35 8.84 9.68
CA LEU A 91 15.94 7.83 8.72
C LEU A 91 17.13 7.15 8.03
N ALA A 92 18.13 7.94 7.62
CA ALA A 92 19.37 7.42 7.05
C ALA A 92 20.12 6.51 8.04
N ALA A 93 20.17 6.91 9.31
CA ALA A 93 20.77 6.10 10.36
C ALA A 93 20.00 4.78 10.61
N GLN A 94 18.66 4.79 10.56
CA GLN A 94 17.86 3.57 10.67
C GLN A 94 18.07 2.65 9.45
N ALA A 95 18.09 3.19 8.25
CA ALA A 95 18.40 2.43 7.04
C ALA A 95 19.79 1.77 7.10
N GLY A 96 20.79 2.49 7.63
CA GLY A 96 22.15 1.96 7.81
C GLY A 96 22.28 0.82 8.81
N LYS A 97 21.31 0.66 9.73
CA LYS A 97 21.29 -0.45 10.71
C LYS A 97 20.70 -1.74 10.14
N VAL A 98 20.08 -1.69 8.98
CA VAL A 98 19.42 -2.85 8.38
C VAL A 98 20.45 -3.92 8.03
N GLN A 99 20.37 -5.07 8.69
CA GLN A 99 21.19 -6.22 8.39
C GLN A 99 20.67 -6.93 7.14
N ILE A 100 21.52 -7.08 6.13
CA ILE A 100 21.16 -7.60 4.81
C ILE A 100 21.95 -8.89 4.55
N GLY A 101 21.23 -9.95 4.21
CA GLY A 101 21.87 -11.24 3.93
C GLY A 101 20.87 -12.35 3.64
N ASP A 102 21.29 -13.58 3.87
CA ASP A 102 20.46 -14.77 3.66
C ASP A 102 19.26 -14.76 4.62
N PRO A 103 18.01 -14.66 4.13
CA PRO A 103 16.83 -14.56 4.95
C PRO A 103 16.49 -15.85 5.74
N THR A 104 17.24 -16.92 5.55
CA THR A 104 17.14 -18.14 6.37
C THR A 104 17.89 -18.01 7.70
N GLN A 105 18.73 -16.97 7.83
CA GLN A 105 19.48 -16.67 9.06
C GLN A 105 18.78 -15.56 9.84
N GLN A 106 18.58 -15.77 11.13
CA GLN A 106 17.78 -14.89 11.99
C GLN A 106 18.36 -13.47 12.15
N GLU A 107 19.67 -13.29 12.00
CA GLU A 107 20.34 -12.01 12.11
C GLU A 107 20.05 -11.05 10.95
N TYR A 108 19.62 -11.55 9.80
CA TYR A 108 19.32 -10.72 8.63
C TYR A 108 17.85 -10.32 8.56
N TRP A 109 17.61 -9.03 8.59
CA TRP A 109 16.26 -8.48 8.53
C TRP A 109 15.76 -8.26 7.09
N MET A 110 16.68 -8.06 6.14
CA MET A 110 16.35 -7.84 4.74
C MET A 110 17.09 -8.82 3.83
N GLY A 111 16.33 -9.52 3.00
CA GLY A 111 16.86 -10.43 1.98
C GLY A 111 17.15 -9.74 0.65
N PRO A 112 17.42 -10.52 -0.41
CA PRO A 112 17.63 -10.00 -1.76
C PRO A 112 16.31 -9.53 -2.38
N VAL A 113 16.39 -8.72 -3.45
CA VAL A 113 15.24 -8.51 -4.34
C VAL A 113 14.96 -9.77 -5.15
N ILE A 114 13.71 -9.93 -5.58
CA ILE A 114 13.17 -11.23 -6.03
C ILE A 114 13.88 -11.85 -7.25
N ASN A 115 14.41 -11.05 -8.14
CA ASN A 115 15.01 -11.54 -9.39
C ASN A 115 15.95 -10.51 -10.04
N ARG A 116 16.61 -10.94 -11.12
CA ARG A 116 17.52 -10.09 -11.91
C ARG A 116 16.84 -8.82 -12.43
N ARG A 117 15.58 -8.88 -12.86
CA ARG A 117 14.88 -7.70 -13.37
C ARG A 117 14.73 -6.63 -12.28
N ALA A 118 14.36 -7.01 -11.07
CA ALA A 118 14.27 -6.10 -9.94
C ALA A 118 15.64 -5.51 -9.56
N TYR A 119 16.68 -6.35 -9.58
CA TYR A 119 18.05 -5.92 -9.33
C TYR A 119 18.55 -4.91 -10.36
N GLU A 120 18.33 -5.14 -11.65
CA GLU A 120 18.72 -4.20 -12.71
C GLU A 120 17.87 -2.91 -12.67
N ALA A 121 16.59 -3.01 -12.33
CA ALA A 121 15.73 -1.84 -12.12
C ALA A 121 16.25 -0.98 -10.95
N TYR A 122 16.66 -1.60 -9.83
CA TYR A 122 17.30 -0.87 -8.73
C TYR A 122 18.55 -0.12 -9.20
N ARG A 123 19.44 -0.78 -9.93
CA ARG A 123 20.66 -0.17 -10.47
C ARG A 123 20.37 1.03 -11.37
N ALA A 124 19.39 0.90 -12.25
CA ALA A 124 18.98 1.97 -13.16
C ALA A 124 18.43 3.17 -12.39
N HIS A 125 17.50 2.94 -11.44
CA HIS A 125 16.95 4.02 -10.63
C HIS A 125 18.01 4.69 -9.74
N VAL A 126 18.91 3.94 -9.13
CA VAL A 126 20.00 4.51 -8.34
C VAL A 126 20.94 5.36 -9.21
N ALA A 127 21.25 4.93 -10.44
CA ALA A 127 22.07 5.72 -11.37
C ALA A 127 21.39 7.07 -11.71
N GLU A 128 20.09 7.05 -11.99
CA GLU A 128 19.27 8.24 -12.21
C GLU A 128 19.24 9.16 -10.97
N LEU A 129 18.93 8.58 -9.80
CA LEU A 129 18.80 9.32 -8.54
C LEU A 129 20.12 9.95 -8.06
N ARG A 130 21.27 9.40 -8.44
CA ARG A 130 22.59 10.01 -8.16
C ARG A 130 22.81 11.32 -8.91
N THR A 131 22.14 11.52 -10.03
CA THR A 131 22.29 12.71 -10.87
C THR A 131 21.19 13.75 -10.62
N GLN A 132 20.04 13.32 -10.14
CA GLN A 132 18.84 14.18 -10.03
C GLN A 132 18.39 14.44 -8.59
N GLY A 133 18.88 13.67 -7.62
CA GLY A 133 18.56 13.81 -6.21
C GLY A 133 19.81 13.70 -5.35
N ASN A 134 19.61 13.65 -4.03
CA ASN A 134 20.64 13.49 -3.03
C ASN A 134 20.45 12.14 -2.30
N ILE A 135 21.30 11.15 -2.58
CA ILE A 135 21.27 9.85 -1.89
C ILE A 135 21.92 10.02 -0.52
N LEU A 136 21.12 10.02 0.53
CA LEU A 136 21.60 10.17 1.92
C LEU A 136 22.24 8.90 2.46
N THR A 137 21.75 7.73 2.04
CA THR A 137 22.32 6.43 2.37
C THR A 137 21.91 5.38 1.35
N GLY A 138 22.65 4.28 1.27
CA GLY A 138 22.36 3.18 0.35
C GLY A 138 22.91 3.41 -1.06
N GLY A 139 22.11 3.11 -2.07
CA GLY A 139 22.48 3.26 -3.47
C GLY A 139 23.57 2.29 -3.95
N ALA A 140 23.74 1.16 -3.29
CA ALA A 140 24.76 0.16 -3.62
C ALA A 140 24.13 -1.23 -3.86
N THR A 141 24.74 -1.97 -4.76
CA THR A 141 24.60 -3.43 -4.84
C THR A 141 25.65 -4.07 -3.95
N LEU A 142 25.29 -5.18 -3.28
CA LEU A 142 26.13 -5.74 -2.23
C LEU A 142 26.84 -7.04 -2.69
N ASP A 143 26.24 -8.20 -2.51
CA ASP A 143 26.86 -9.48 -2.82
C ASP A 143 26.69 -9.84 -4.31
N PRO A 144 27.79 -10.10 -5.07
CA PRO A 144 27.69 -10.47 -6.48
C PRO A 144 27.07 -11.85 -6.72
N ARG A 145 26.94 -12.69 -5.69
CA ARG A 145 26.35 -14.03 -5.77
C ARG A 145 24.83 -14.03 -5.67
N GLY A 146 24.20 -12.87 -5.37
CA GLY A 146 22.77 -12.73 -5.22
C GLY A 146 22.28 -11.34 -5.63
N PHE A 147 20.98 -11.15 -5.57
CA PHE A 147 20.34 -9.87 -5.93
C PHE A 147 20.21 -8.94 -4.71
N TYR A 148 21.30 -8.79 -3.95
CA TYR A 148 21.33 -7.97 -2.74
C TYR A 148 21.57 -6.50 -3.09
N VAL A 149 20.71 -5.63 -2.54
CA VAL A 149 20.76 -4.19 -2.75
C VAL A 149 20.59 -3.47 -1.42
N ALA A 150 21.19 -2.30 -1.27
CA ALA A 150 21.10 -1.52 -0.04
C ALA A 150 19.77 -0.76 0.06
N PRO A 151 19.16 -0.69 1.25
CA PRO A 151 18.04 0.23 1.50
C PRO A 151 18.51 1.66 1.23
N THR A 152 17.73 2.40 0.43
CA THR A 152 18.16 3.68 -0.14
C THR A 152 17.22 4.80 0.26
N VAL A 153 17.75 5.83 0.87
CA VAL A 153 17.04 7.08 1.21
C VAL A 153 17.51 8.19 0.28
N VAL A 154 16.57 8.83 -0.39
CA VAL A 154 16.85 9.90 -1.37
C VAL A 154 16.11 11.16 -0.97
N ALA A 155 16.82 12.27 -0.86
CA ALA A 155 16.27 13.59 -0.66
C ALA A 155 16.41 14.46 -1.92
N ASP A 156 15.75 15.60 -1.91
CA ASP A 156 15.93 16.69 -2.87
C ASP A 156 15.72 16.29 -4.35
N LEU A 157 14.90 15.28 -4.60
CA LEU A 157 14.46 14.94 -5.93
C LEU A 157 13.45 16.01 -6.42
N PRO A 158 13.58 16.53 -7.65
CA PRO A 158 12.64 17.53 -8.18
C PRO A 158 11.18 17.09 -8.03
N GLU A 159 10.29 18.01 -7.66
CA GLU A 159 8.88 17.70 -7.38
C GLU A 159 8.13 17.11 -8.58
N ASN A 160 8.51 17.50 -9.79
CA ASN A 160 7.92 16.98 -11.03
C ASN A 160 8.54 15.66 -11.51
N HIS A 161 9.46 15.07 -10.74
CA HIS A 161 10.14 13.84 -11.14
C HIS A 161 9.15 12.65 -11.15
N PRO A 162 9.13 11.81 -12.22
CA PRO A 162 8.16 10.72 -12.36
C PRO A 162 8.16 9.72 -11.20
N LEU A 163 9.30 9.52 -10.55
CA LEU A 163 9.42 8.58 -9.43
C LEU A 163 8.58 8.96 -8.20
N TRP A 164 8.05 10.18 -8.10
CA TRP A 164 7.07 10.54 -7.08
C TRP A 164 5.72 9.84 -7.27
N LYS A 165 5.40 9.44 -8.51
CA LYS A 165 4.11 8.81 -8.87
C LYS A 165 4.23 7.34 -9.26
N GLN A 166 5.42 6.90 -9.68
CA GLN A 166 5.65 5.52 -10.14
C GLN A 166 5.94 4.57 -8.97
N GLU A 167 5.25 3.43 -8.90
CA GLU A 167 5.58 2.33 -8.00
C GLU A 167 6.91 1.69 -8.42
N LEU A 168 7.89 1.62 -7.51
CA LEU A 168 9.19 1.03 -7.77
C LEU A 168 9.27 -0.44 -7.39
N PHE A 169 8.60 -0.83 -6.31
CA PHE A 169 8.64 -2.16 -5.71
C PHE A 169 10.07 -2.58 -5.31
N LEU A 170 10.82 -1.62 -4.76
CA LEU A 170 12.24 -1.68 -4.43
C LEU A 170 12.50 -0.97 -3.09
N PRO A 171 13.60 -1.26 -2.39
CA PRO A 171 13.94 -0.61 -1.13
C PRO A 171 14.50 0.81 -1.35
N ILE A 172 13.69 1.67 -1.95
CA ILE A 172 14.00 3.08 -2.20
C ILE A 172 12.87 3.93 -1.64
N VAL A 173 13.20 4.89 -0.79
CA VAL A 173 12.26 5.87 -0.24
C VAL A 173 12.70 7.29 -0.59
N LEU A 174 11.76 8.10 -1.05
CA LEU A 174 11.96 9.51 -1.42
C LEU A 174 11.51 10.40 -0.28
N VAL A 175 12.29 11.43 0.05
CA VAL A 175 11.99 12.40 1.11
C VAL A 175 11.98 13.80 0.53
N THR A 176 10.93 14.57 0.82
CA THR A 176 10.83 15.99 0.48
C THR A 176 10.21 16.77 1.63
N SER A 177 10.27 18.11 1.57
CA SER A 177 9.67 18.97 2.58
C SER A 177 8.33 19.56 2.15
N PHE A 178 7.58 20.01 3.15
CA PHE A 178 6.43 20.89 3.01
C PHE A 178 6.46 21.95 4.12
N THR A 179 5.71 23.02 3.95
CA THR A 179 5.53 24.08 4.96
C THR A 179 4.09 24.18 5.45
N ASP A 180 3.15 23.74 4.65
CA ASP A 180 1.72 23.72 4.94
C ASP A 180 1.20 22.28 4.91
N PHE A 181 0.46 21.89 5.94
CA PHE A 181 -0.06 20.51 6.07
C PHE A 181 -1.08 20.15 4.99
N ASP A 182 -1.85 21.13 4.49
CA ASP A 182 -2.78 20.92 3.37
C ASP A 182 -2.02 20.65 2.06
N GLU A 183 -0.89 21.34 1.85
CA GLU A 183 0.00 21.05 0.73
C GLU A 183 0.55 19.62 0.79
N ALA A 184 0.95 19.15 1.98
CA ALA A 184 1.41 17.77 2.16
C ALA A 184 0.32 16.75 1.84
N LEU A 185 -0.90 16.98 2.29
CA LEU A 185 -2.07 16.13 1.98
C LEU A 185 -2.38 16.12 0.48
N ALA A 186 -2.37 17.29 -0.16
CA ALA A 186 -2.61 17.39 -1.60
C ALA A 186 -1.54 16.62 -2.39
N LYS A 187 -0.25 16.78 -2.07
CA LYS A 187 0.84 16.03 -2.69
C LYS A 187 0.76 14.53 -2.40
N ALA A 188 0.36 14.14 -1.20
CA ALA A 188 0.15 12.74 -0.83
C ALA A 188 -0.95 12.08 -1.66
N ASN A 189 -2.03 12.82 -1.94
CA ASN A 189 -3.18 12.36 -2.73
C ASN A 189 -2.96 12.44 -4.25
N ASP A 190 -2.01 13.24 -4.74
CA ASP A 190 -1.75 13.42 -6.18
C ASP A 190 -1.00 12.23 -6.78
N VAL A 191 -1.67 11.09 -6.82
CA VAL A 191 -1.18 9.84 -7.41
C VAL A 191 -2.36 8.92 -7.75
N ASP A 192 -2.17 8.05 -8.73
CA ASP A 192 -3.19 7.09 -9.19
C ASP A 192 -3.44 5.93 -8.22
N PHE A 193 -2.73 5.87 -7.12
CA PHE A 193 -2.81 4.81 -6.11
C PHE A 193 -3.33 5.34 -4.77
N GLY A 194 -4.00 4.47 -4.02
CA GLY A 194 -4.50 4.79 -2.69
C GLY A 194 -4.57 3.55 -1.80
N LEU A 195 -3.44 2.83 -1.62
CA LEU A 195 -3.44 1.61 -0.81
C LEU A 195 -3.21 1.91 0.66
N THR A 196 -2.04 2.44 1.03
CA THR A 196 -1.75 2.78 2.43
C THR A 196 -1.21 4.20 2.56
N ALA A 197 -1.43 4.83 3.73
CA ALA A 197 -0.81 6.09 4.08
C ALA A 197 -0.53 6.18 5.58
N GLY A 198 0.55 6.87 5.95
CA GLY A 198 0.95 7.09 7.33
C GLY A 198 1.03 8.58 7.68
N CYS A 199 0.80 8.88 8.96
CA CYS A 199 1.03 10.20 9.53
C CYS A 199 1.74 10.07 10.88
N TYR A 200 2.70 10.97 11.12
CA TYR A 200 3.32 11.18 12.42
C TYR A 200 3.09 12.64 12.81
N SER A 201 2.31 12.84 13.86
CA SER A 201 1.97 14.15 14.42
C SER A 201 1.47 14.02 15.85
N GLU A 202 1.84 14.94 16.71
CA GLU A 202 1.28 15.09 18.06
C GLU A 202 0.18 16.17 18.10
N ASP A 203 -0.14 16.82 16.97
CA ASP A 203 -1.24 17.79 16.86
C ASP A 203 -2.55 17.07 16.51
N PRO A 204 -3.56 17.10 17.40
CA PRO A 204 -4.85 16.45 17.13
C PRO A 204 -5.60 17.00 15.91
N GLY A 205 -5.39 18.29 15.58
CA GLY A 205 -6.01 18.92 14.41
C GLY A 205 -5.42 18.39 13.10
N GLU A 206 -4.09 18.24 13.03
CA GLU A 206 -3.42 17.62 11.88
C GLU A 206 -3.81 16.15 11.73
N VAL A 207 -3.88 15.41 12.86
CA VAL A 207 -4.34 14.01 12.85
C VAL A 207 -5.77 13.88 12.34
N ALA A 208 -6.69 14.69 12.87
CA ALA A 208 -8.08 14.69 12.42
C ALA A 208 -8.20 15.02 10.93
N LYS A 209 -7.47 16.05 10.46
CA LYS A 209 -7.44 16.45 9.05
C LYS A 209 -6.86 15.35 8.16
N PHE A 210 -5.78 14.68 8.58
CA PHE A 210 -5.22 13.54 7.87
C PHE A 210 -6.24 12.41 7.71
N LEU A 211 -6.90 12.00 8.80
CA LEU A 211 -7.88 10.92 8.79
C LEU A 211 -9.09 11.20 7.90
N ASP A 212 -9.48 12.47 7.76
CA ASP A 212 -10.62 12.91 6.96
C ASP A 212 -10.28 13.09 5.47
N THR A 213 -9.02 13.45 5.15
CA THR A 213 -8.67 13.95 3.82
C THR A 213 -7.85 12.96 2.98
N ILE A 214 -7.08 12.06 3.63
CA ILE A 214 -6.17 11.18 2.90
C ILE A 214 -6.91 10.12 2.08
N GLU A 215 -6.54 9.96 0.83
CA GLU A 215 -7.17 9.04 -0.11
C GLU A 215 -6.46 7.67 -0.16
N ALA A 216 -6.56 6.91 0.92
CA ALA A 216 -6.01 5.57 1.03
C ALA A 216 -6.94 4.64 1.79
N GLY A 217 -6.98 3.36 1.40
CA GLY A 217 -7.84 2.36 2.03
C GLY A 217 -7.36 1.90 3.40
N VAL A 218 -6.06 1.99 3.70
CA VAL A 218 -5.46 1.61 4.99
C VAL A 218 -4.58 2.74 5.49
N ILE A 219 -4.94 3.31 6.63
CA ILE A 219 -4.23 4.47 7.20
C ILE A 219 -3.76 4.18 8.62
N TYR A 220 -2.68 4.83 9.03
CA TYR A 220 -2.14 4.72 10.39
C TYR A 220 -1.55 6.05 10.86
N VAL A 221 -1.59 6.26 12.19
CA VAL A 221 -1.00 7.43 12.85
C VAL A 221 -0.04 6.95 13.94
N ASN A 222 1.14 7.58 14.04
CA ASN A 222 2.16 7.38 15.07
C ASN A 222 2.56 5.91 15.28
N ARG A 223 2.62 5.12 14.23
CA ARG A 223 2.91 3.69 14.30
C ARG A 223 4.37 3.39 13.95
N HIS A 224 5.13 2.80 14.88
CA HIS A 224 6.54 2.46 14.71
C HIS A 224 6.78 0.96 14.50
N THR A 225 5.96 0.09 15.08
CA THR A 225 6.06 -1.36 14.93
C THR A 225 5.13 -1.89 13.86
N SER A 226 5.54 -2.87 13.07
CA SER A 226 4.75 -3.46 11.98
C SER A 226 4.20 -2.42 10.99
N ALA A 227 4.99 -1.47 10.63
CA ALA A 227 4.57 -0.14 10.19
C ALA A 227 4.11 -0.02 8.73
N THR A 228 3.86 -1.08 7.99
CA THR A 228 3.37 -0.91 6.62
C THR A 228 1.86 -0.83 6.53
N THR A 229 1.17 -1.39 7.50
CA THR A 229 -0.28 -1.33 7.57
C THR A 229 -0.74 -1.49 9.01
N GLY A 230 -1.84 -0.84 9.36
CA GLY A 230 -2.53 -1.05 10.61
C GLY A 230 -3.56 -2.16 10.56
N ALA A 231 -3.87 -2.67 9.37
CA ALA A 231 -4.99 -3.59 9.18
C ALA A 231 -4.71 -4.97 9.76
N TRP A 232 -5.58 -5.40 10.65
CA TRP A 232 -5.61 -6.74 11.20
C TRP A 232 -6.73 -7.54 10.53
N PRO A 233 -6.43 -8.64 9.85
CA PRO A 233 -7.46 -9.50 9.26
C PRO A 233 -8.52 -9.89 10.28
N GLY A 234 -9.80 -9.76 9.90
CA GLY A 234 -10.94 -10.00 10.78
C GLY A 234 -11.39 -8.82 11.65
N TYR A 235 -10.54 -7.79 11.81
CA TYR A 235 -10.91 -6.56 12.50
C TYR A 235 -10.99 -5.37 11.54
N GLN A 236 -10.06 -5.29 10.60
CA GLN A 236 -9.94 -4.18 9.68
C GLN A 236 -9.79 -4.72 8.26
N PRO A 237 -10.43 -4.09 7.28
CA PRO A 237 -10.24 -4.45 5.88
C PRO A 237 -8.83 -4.02 5.42
N PHE A 238 -8.24 -4.83 4.54
CA PHE A 238 -7.07 -4.45 3.78
C PHE A 238 -7.43 -4.36 2.31
N GLY A 239 -7.43 -3.17 1.75
CA GLY A 239 -7.74 -2.91 0.35
C GLY A 239 -7.45 -1.46 -0.02
N GLY A 240 -7.35 -1.16 -1.30
CA GLY A 240 -6.97 0.14 -1.80
C GLY A 240 -8.13 0.91 -2.44
N TRP A 241 -7.90 2.21 -2.59
CA TRP A 241 -8.70 3.12 -3.39
C TRP A 241 -7.99 3.38 -4.72
N LYS A 242 -8.62 4.13 -5.61
CA LYS A 242 -8.04 4.50 -6.91
C LYS A 242 -7.54 3.26 -7.68
N GLY A 243 -6.38 3.34 -8.31
CA GLY A 243 -5.76 2.24 -9.03
C GLY A 243 -5.17 1.11 -8.17
N SER A 244 -5.27 1.19 -6.84
CA SER A 244 -4.81 0.12 -5.96
C SER A 244 -5.80 -1.04 -5.85
N SER A 245 -7.10 -0.81 -6.11
CA SER A 245 -8.13 -1.86 -6.18
C SER A 245 -9.27 -1.42 -7.11
N ASN A 246 -9.91 -2.38 -7.77
CA ASN A 246 -11.14 -2.09 -8.53
C ASN A 246 -12.42 -2.24 -7.69
N THR A 247 -12.28 -2.66 -6.45
CA THR A 247 -13.38 -2.68 -5.48
C THR A 247 -12.91 -1.97 -4.20
N ASN A 248 -13.76 -1.32 -3.48
CA ASN A 248 -13.44 -0.73 -2.18
C ASN A 248 -13.74 -1.67 -1.01
N LYS A 249 -13.77 -2.98 -1.24
CA LYS A 249 -14.08 -4.01 -0.26
C LYS A 249 -12.84 -4.85 0.02
N GLY A 250 -12.05 -4.40 1.01
CA GLY A 250 -10.76 -4.99 1.34
C GLY A 250 -10.83 -6.38 1.96
N ALA A 251 -9.80 -7.17 1.73
CA ALA A 251 -9.62 -8.49 2.31
C ALA A 251 -9.70 -8.43 3.84
N GLY A 252 -10.35 -9.42 4.46
CA GLY A 252 -10.58 -9.47 5.90
C GLY A 252 -11.68 -8.54 6.43
N GLY A 253 -12.29 -7.71 5.57
CA GLY A 253 -13.41 -6.83 5.94
C GLY A 253 -14.78 -7.53 5.85
N ALA A 254 -15.78 -6.93 6.51
CA ALA A 254 -17.14 -7.47 6.61
C ALA A 254 -17.83 -7.73 5.25
N TYR A 255 -17.46 -6.96 4.23
CA TYR A 255 -18.09 -7.02 2.90
C TYR A 255 -17.25 -7.82 1.89
N TYR A 256 -16.12 -8.40 2.29
CA TYR A 256 -15.22 -9.06 1.35
C TYR A 256 -15.83 -10.31 0.72
N LEU A 257 -16.44 -11.18 1.53
CA LEU A 257 -17.05 -12.43 1.06
C LEU A 257 -18.23 -12.19 0.10
N GLN A 258 -18.96 -11.11 0.25
CA GLN A 258 -20.11 -10.79 -0.61
C GLN A 258 -19.69 -10.63 -2.09
N GLN A 259 -18.45 -10.28 -2.37
CA GLN A 259 -17.92 -10.15 -3.73
C GLN A 259 -17.88 -11.50 -4.49
N TYR A 260 -17.92 -12.61 -3.76
CA TYR A 260 -17.89 -13.99 -4.29
C TYR A 260 -19.27 -14.63 -4.32
N MET A 261 -20.29 -13.95 -3.82
CA MET A 261 -21.65 -14.47 -3.65
C MET A 261 -22.56 -13.95 -4.78
N ARG A 262 -23.65 -14.66 -4.99
CA ARG A 262 -24.72 -14.27 -5.90
C ARG A 262 -26.02 -14.20 -5.12
N GLU A 263 -26.76 -13.13 -5.29
CA GLU A 263 -28.11 -13.01 -4.75
C GLU A 263 -29.12 -13.63 -5.68
N GLN A 264 -30.14 -14.30 -5.14
CA GLN A 264 -31.22 -14.89 -5.89
C GLN A 264 -32.55 -14.63 -5.17
N SER A 265 -33.48 -14.00 -5.84
CA SER A 265 -34.88 -13.93 -5.36
C SER A 265 -35.66 -15.14 -5.83
N GLN A 266 -36.34 -15.81 -4.90
CA GLN A 266 -37.21 -16.95 -5.19
C GLN A 266 -38.63 -16.64 -4.74
N THR A 267 -39.61 -16.78 -5.66
CA THR A 267 -41.02 -16.62 -5.37
C THR A 267 -41.72 -17.95 -5.62
N ILE A 268 -42.37 -18.49 -4.61
CA ILE A 268 -43.16 -19.71 -4.72
C ILE A 268 -44.62 -19.36 -4.43
N VAL A 269 -45.46 -19.48 -5.45
CA VAL A 269 -46.91 -19.33 -5.29
C VAL A 269 -47.52 -20.71 -5.14
N ARG A 270 -48.13 -20.99 -4.00
CA ARG A 270 -48.88 -22.22 -3.76
C ARG A 270 -50.32 -22.02 -4.19
N GLN A 271 -50.79 -22.78 -5.17
CA GLN A 271 -52.20 -22.75 -5.56
C GLN A 271 -53.01 -23.55 -4.56
N GLY A 272 -54.10 -22.98 -4.04
CA GLY A 272 -55.16 -23.67 -3.29
C GLY A 272 -55.15 -23.58 -1.76
N ARG A 273 -54.27 -22.72 -1.16
CA ARG A 273 -54.43 -22.34 0.27
C ARG A 273 -54.50 -20.83 0.40
N GLY A 274 -55.60 -20.32 1.01
CA GLY A 274 -55.73 -18.91 1.34
C GLY A 274 -54.72 -18.49 2.40
N TRP A 275 -54.42 -17.22 2.46
CA TRP A 275 -53.48 -16.60 3.41
C TRP A 275 -53.86 -16.84 4.88
N GLU A 276 -55.11 -17.22 5.14
CA GLU A 276 -55.70 -17.45 6.47
C GLU A 276 -55.16 -18.71 7.19
N GLU A 277 -54.59 -19.71 6.44
CA GLU A 277 -54.03 -20.91 7.03
C GLU A 277 -52.56 -20.75 7.50
N ASP A 278 -51.85 -19.73 7.07
CA ASP A 278 -50.44 -19.49 7.50
C ASP A 278 -50.33 -18.66 8.78
N GLU A 279 -51.41 -17.92 9.18
CA GLU A 279 -51.45 -17.17 10.44
C GLU A 279 -51.68 -18.12 11.65
N GLU A 280 -52.32 -19.26 11.48
CA GLU A 280 -52.52 -20.22 12.57
C GLU A 280 -51.28 -21.10 12.87
N ARG A 281 -50.25 -21.07 12.03
CA ARG A 281 -48.94 -21.71 12.27
C ARG A 281 -47.89 -20.71 12.74
N GLY A 282 -48.26 -19.84 13.62
CA GLY A 282 -47.38 -18.85 14.27
C GLY A 282 -46.34 -19.50 15.20
N GLU A 283 -45.43 -20.29 14.63
CA GLU A 283 -44.16 -20.61 15.24
C GLU A 283 -43.04 -20.33 14.21
N LEU A 284 -42.73 -19.04 14.03
CA LEU A 284 -41.37 -18.66 13.72
C LEU A 284 -40.61 -18.68 15.04
N SER A 285 -39.92 -19.79 15.30
CA SER A 285 -38.97 -19.90 16.41
C SER A 285 -37.96 -18.75 16.33
N GLU A 286 -37.85 -18.05 17.45
CA GLU A 286 -36.81 -17.08 17.75
C GLU A 286 -35.37 -17.63 17.58
#